data_5144823a5183734e541b38e58d0f0a1f
#
_entry.id   5144823a5183734e541b38e58d0f0a1f
#
_cell.length_a   1.000
_cell.length_b   1.000
_cell.length_c   1.000
_cell.angle_alpha   90.00
_cell.angle_beta   90.00
_cell.angle_gamma   90.00
#
_symmetry.space_group_name_H-M   'P 1'
#
loop_
_entity.id
_entity.type
_entity.pdbx_description
1 polymer ?
#
loop_
_entity_poly.entity_id
_entity_poly.type
_entity_poly.pdbx_seq_one_letter_code
_entity_poly.pdbx_strand_id
1 'polypeptide(L)'
;MPSQKNIDEVKYLTDKLESASAVYFTDYLGLDVESITKLRAEFFNASVEFKVTKNTLLKLAADSVNIKGLDDYLVGSTAIAMSFDEPTSPARVLKNFVKDHDKPEVKAILFDGEVLEGNEYKKFASLPSKDELLTKFVIMLNSPMTKLVRTLNSPMGDFVNVLNSLKNEKSE
;
A
#
# COMPACT_ATOMS: atom_id res chain seq x y z
N MET A 1 30.40 24.01 -7.64
CA MET A 1 30.58 22.56 -7.72
C MET A 1 29.58 21.90 -6.75
N PRO A 2 28.90 20.83 -7.12
CA PRO A 2 28.02 20.12 -6.20
C PRO A 2 28.84 19.55 -5.04
N SER A 3 28.30 19.60 -3.82
CA SER A 3 28.97 19.03 -2.65
C SER A 3 29.02 17.50 -2.78
N GLN A 4 30.14 16.87 -2.37
CA GLN A 4 30.31 15.43 -2.37
C GLN A 4 29.11 14.72 -1.71
N LYS A 5 28.65 15.27 -0.57
CA LYS A 5 27.45 14.75 0.15
C LYS A 5 26.19 14.70 -0.72
N ASN A 6 25.97 15.72 -1.56
CA ASN A 6 24.80 15.75 -2.45
C ASN A 6 24.92 14.71 -3.58
N ILE A 7 26.12 14.47 -4.08
CA ILE A 7 26.38 13.44 -5.11
C ILE A 7 26.12 12.05 -4.54
N ASP A 8 26.63 11.79 -3.32
CA ASP A 8 26.43 10.51 -2.65
C ASP A 8 24.95 10.29 -2.30
N GLU A 9 24.25 11.37 -1.92
CA GLU A 9 22.80 11.31 -1.63
C GLU A 9 21.96 11.05 -2.89
N VAL A 10 22.29 11.65 -4.03
CA VAL A 10 21.63 11.38 -5.31
C VAL A 10 21.86 9.92 -5.73
N LYS A 11 23.08 9.41 -5.64
CA LYS A 11 23.36 7.99 -5.93
C LYS A 11 22.55 7.06 -5.05
N TYR A 12 22.56 7.32 -3.74
CA TYR A 12 21.77 6.53 -2.79
C TYR A 12 20.28 6.53 -3.14
N LEU A 13 19.72 7.69 -3.49
CA LEU A 13 18.32 7.82 -3.88
C LEU A 13 18.03 7.08 -5.20
N THR A 14 18.93 7.16 -6.17
CA THR A 14 18.80 6.45 -7.46
C THR A 14 18.77 4.94 -7.23
N ASP A 15 19.73 4.38 -6.50
CA ASP A 15 19.80 2.95 -6.20
C ASP A 15 18.55 2.47 -5.44
N LYS A 16 18.03 3.30 -4.54
CA LYS A 16 16.82 2.99 -3.77
C LYS A 16 15.55 3.10 -4.61
N LEU A 17 15.44 4.08 -5.48
CA LEU A 17 14.29 4.23 -6.39
C LEU A 17 14.21 3.08 -7.41
N GLU A 18 15.35 2.57 -7.87
CA GLU A 18 15.39 1.41 -8.77
C GLU A 18 15.01 0.10 -8.07
N SER A 19 15.40 -0.05 -6.81
CA SER A 19 15.14 -1.28 -6.04
C SER A 19 13.79 -1.32 -5.33
N ALA A 20 13.13 -0.16 -5.17
CA ALA A 20 11.86 -0.07 -4.46
C ALA A 20 10.69 -0.57 -5.31
N SER A 21 9.82 -1.39 -4.72
CA SER A 21 8.57 -1.84 -5.34
C SER A 21 7.51 -0.73 -5.40
N ALA A 22 7.52 0.18 -4.43
CA ALA A 22 6.68 1.37 -4.43
C ALA A 22 7.30 2.49 -3.60
N VAL A 23 7.12 3.74 -4.04
CA VAL A 23 7.58 4.95 -3.33
C VAL A 23 6.43 5.92 -3.18
N TYR A 24 6.17 6.35 -1.95
CA TYR A 24 5.14 7.32 -1.61
C TYR A 24 5.77 8.66 -1.27
N PHE A 25 5.35 9.70 -1.98
CA PHE A 25 5.76 11.08 -1.71
C PHE A 25 4.71 11.74 -0.83
N THR A 26 5.11 12.13 0.37
CA THR A 26 4.20 12.67 1.39
C THR A 26 4.62 14.06 1.81
N ASP A 27 3.65 14.89 2.17
CA ASP A 27 3.87 16.18 2.80
C ASP A 27 3.80 16.02 4.32
N TYR A 28 4.90 16.36 4.99
CA TYR A 28 4.96 16.31 6.45
C TYR A 28 4.71 17.67 7.11
N LEU A 29 4.35 18.69 6.34
CA LEU A 29 4.13 20.05 6.85
C LEU A 29 2.91 20.07 7.79
N GLY A 30 3.12 20.57 9.00
CA GLY A 30 2.07 20.66 10.03
C GLY A 30 1.91 19.42 10.90
N LEU A 31 2.83 18.45 10.81
CA LEU A 31 2.96 17.40 11.81
C LEU A 31 3.85 17.85 12.96
N ASP A 32 3.45 17.52 14.18
CA ASP A 32 4.24 17.73 15.38
C ASP A 32 5.42 16.76 15.44
N VAL A 33 6.47 17.10 16.16
CA VAL A 33 7.68 16.26 16.31
C VAL A 33 7.33 14.89 16.89
N GLU A 34 6.37 14.85 17.82
CA GLU A 34 5.88 13.61 18.41
C GLU A 34 5.20 12.74 17.35
N SER A 35 4.33 13.32 16.54
CA SER A 35 3.61 12.65 15.45
C SER A 35 4.56 12.11 14.37
N ILE A 36 5.59 12.89 13.99
CA ILE A 36 6.60 12.40 13.03
C ILE A 36 7.40 11.23 13.62
N THR A 37 7.69 11.25 14.92
CA THR A 37 8.41 10.15 15.57
C THR A 37 7.56 8.87 15.61
N LYS A 38 6.27 8.99 15.92
CA LYS A 38 5.32 7.88 15.87
C LYS A 38 5.21 7.31 14.44
N LEU A 39 5.06 8.19 13.45
CA LEU A 39 4.99 7.79 12.03
C LEU A 39 6.24 7.02 11.59
N ARG A 40 7.43 7.47 11.99
CA ARG A 40 8.68 6.76 11.72
C ARG A 40 8.71 5.37 12.36
N ALA A 41 8.23 5.24 13.60
CA ALA A 41 8.16 3.97 14.29
C ALA A 41 7.18 2.99 13.59
N GLU A 42 6.03 3.49 13.14
CA GLU A 42 5.06 2.68 12.39
C GLU A 42 5.62 2.23 11.03
N PHE A 43 6.28 3.12 10.29
CA PHE A 43 6.94 2.76 9.05
C PHE A 43 8.07 1.74 9.26
N PHE A 44 8.86 1.91 10.30
CA PHE A 44 9.90 0.95 10.65
C PHE A 44 9.34 -0.43 10.96
N ASN A 45 8.24 -0.52 11.72
CA ASN A 45 7.54 -1.78 12.03
C ASN A 45 6.96 -2.44 10.76
N ALA A 46 6.59 -1.63 9.76
CA ALA A 46 6.07 -2.11 8.47
C ALA A 46 7.18 -2.38 7.44
N SER A 47 8.46 -2.38 7.82
CA SER A 47 9.62 -2.55 6.93
C SER A 47 9.68 -1.52 5.80
N VAL A 48 9.20 -0.30 6.06
CA VAL A 48 9.18 0.83 5.12
C VAL A 48 10.26 1.81 5.52
N GLU A 49 11.12 2.18 4.57
CA GLU A 49 12.14 3.20 4.80
C GLU A 49 11.55 4.60 4.62
N PHE A 50 11.54 5.40 5.68
CA PHE A 50 11.04 6.77 5.64
C PHE A 50 12.17 7.78 5.74
N LYS A 51 12.31 8.64 4.74
CA LYS A 51 13.37 9.66 4.66
C LYS A 51 12.84 11.00 4.18
N VAL A 52 13.30 12.08 4.81
CA VAL A 52 13.07 13.45 4.35
C VAL A 52 14.22 13.86 3.45
N THR A 53 13.94 14.32 2.24
CA THR A 53 14.95 14.69 1.26
C THR A 53 14.61 16.00 0.56
N LYS A 54 15.62 16.62 -0.06
CA LYS A 54 15.42 17.85 -0.84
C LYS A 54 14.81 17.52 -2.19
N ASN A 55 13.80 18.29 -2.60
CA ASN A 55 13.13 18.10 -3.90
C ASN A 55 14.10 18.18 -5.08
N THR A 56 15.10 19.04 -5.01
CA THR A 56 16.13 19.17 -6.06
C THR A 56 16.94 17.90 -6.26
N LEU A 57 17.27 17.17 -5.17
CA LEU A 57 17.99 15.91 -5.23
C LEU A 57 17.11 14.77 -5.71
N LEU A 58 15.82 14.79 -5.31
CA LEU A 58 14.81 13.85 -5.80
C LEU A 58 14.59 13.98 -7.30
N LYS A 59 14.51 15.22 -7.83
CA LYS A 59 14.40 15.45 -9.27
C LYS A 59 15.58 14.86 -10.03
N LEU A 60 16.81 15.13 -9.59
CA LEU A 60 18.00 14.59 -10.22
C LEU A 60 18.05 13.05 -10.18
N ALA A 61 17.59 12.44 -9.08
CA ALA A 61 17.50 10.99 -8.97
C ALA A 61 16.41 10.41 -9.89
N ALA A 62 15.23 11.06 -9.96
CA ALA A 62 14.13 10.66 -10.83
C ALA A 62 14.50 10.76 -12.31
N ASP A 63 15.20 11.82 -12.69
CA ASP A 63 15.72 12.01 -14.08
C ASP A 63 16.71 10.90 -14.44
N SER A 64 17.55 10.46 -13.48
CA SER A 64 18.51 9.37 -13.70
C SER A 64 17.84 8.02 -13.94
N VAL A 65 16.66 7.80 -13.35
CA VAL A 65 15.85 6.56 -13.50
C VAL A 65 14.82 6.69 -14.64
N ASN A 66 14.77 7.83 -15.34
CA ASN A 66 13.79 8.12 -16.41
C ASN A 66 12.32 8.15 -15.95
N ILE A 67 12.04 8.50 -14.71
CA ILE A 67 10.69 8.66 -14.17
C ILE A 67 10.15 10.03 -14.60
N LYS A 68 9.13 10.04 -15.44
CA LYS A 68 8.50 11.27 -15.96
C LYS A 68 7.24 11.63 -15.15
N GLY A 69 6.97 12.94 -15.01
CA GLY A 69 5.73 13.42 -14.39
C GLY A 69 5.79 13.59 -12.87
N LEU A 70 6.96 13.45 -12.26
CA LEU A 70 7.14 13.67 -10.83
C LEU A 70 7.33 15.14 -10.48
N ASP A 71 7.75 15.96 -11.44
CA ASP A 71 8.10 17.38 -11.24
C ASP A 71 6.96 18.22 -10.67
N ASP A 72 5.74 17.98 -11.13
CA ASP A 72 4.54 18.72 -10.72
C ASP A 72 4.17 18.46 -9.25
N TYR A 73 4.57 17.31 -8.71
CA TYR A 73 4.27 16.89 -7.33
C TYR A 73 5.39 17.23 -6.33
N LEU A 74 6.61 17.54 -6.81
CA LEU A 74 7.76 17.89 -5.96
C LEU A 74 7.76 19.38 -5.56
N VAL A 75 6.65 19.88 -5.03
CA VAL A 75 6.48 21.25 -4.54
C VAL A 75 6.37 21.24 -3.02
N GLY A 76 7.06 22.17 -2.32
CA GLY A 76 7.03 22.29 -0.86
C GLY A 76 7.86 21.22 -0.15
N SER A 77 7.46 20.84 1.06
CA SER A 77 8.15 19.82 1.86
C SER A 77 7.80 18.42 1.32
N THR A 78 8.81 17.57 1.20
CA THR A 78 8.61 16.21 0.70
C THR A 78 9.38 15.23 1.56
N ALA A 79 8.67 14.22 2.04
CA ALA A 79 9.23 13.02 2.61
C ALA A 79 8.89 11.83 1.73
N ILE A 80 9.78 10.88 1.65
CA ILE A 80 9.61 9.66 0.88
C ILE A 80 9.49 8.46 1.81
N ALA A 81 8.50 7.61 1.53
CA ALA A 81 8.34 6.31 2.15
C ALA A 81 8.54 5.24 1.08
N MET A 82 9.62 4.47 1.20
CA MET A 82 10.03 3.46 0.23
C MET A 82 9.73 2.07 0.77
N SER A 83 9.03 1.26 -0.02
CA SER A 83 8.78 -0.14 0.28
C SER A 83 9.50 -1.03 -0.74
N PHE A 84 10.15 -2.08 -0.26
CA PHE A 84 10.90 -3.03 -1.09
C PHE A 84 10.12 -4.34 -1.28
N ASP A 85 9.40 -4.79 -0.25
CA ASP A 85 8.70 -6.07 -0.26
C ASP A 85 7.23 -5.92 -0.66
N GLU A 86 6.46 -5.14 0.11
CA GLU A 86 5.02 -4.97 -0.08
C GLU A 86 4.66 -3.53 -0.48
N PRO A 87 4.21 -3.28 -1.71
CA PRO A 87 3.85 -1.94 -2.17
C PRO A 87 2.65 -1.33 -1.43
N THR A 88 1.82 -2.16 -0.79
CA THR A 88 0.62 -1.72 -0.05
C THR A 88 0.90 -1.33 1.40
N SER A 89 2.03 -1.76 1.98
CA SER A 89 2.37 -1.49 3.38
C SER A 89 2.41 0.00 3.72
N PRO A 90 3.10 0.87 2.95
CA PRO A 90 3.11 2.30 3.25
C PRO A 90 1.72 2.94 3.19
N ALA A 91 0.87 2.51 2.24
CA ALA A 91 -0.48 3.03 2.10
C ALA A 91 -1.38 2.69 3.31
N ARG A 92 -1.21 1.49 3.88
CA ARG A 92 -1.95 1.06 5.07
C ARG A 92 -1.54 1.87 6.30
N VAL A 93 -0.23 2.06 6.50
CA VAL A 93 0.29 2.89 7.60
C VAL A 93 -0.23 4.32 7.46
N LEU A 94 -0.10 4.93 6.27
CA LEU A 94 -0.61 6.28 6.00
C LEU A 94 -2.12 6.39 6.25
N LYS A 95 -2.91 5.42 5.80
CA LYS A 95 -4.37 5.42 6.01
C LYS A 95 -4.75 5.37 7.48
N ASN A 96 -4.05 4.57 8.28
CA ASN A 96 -4.31 4.50 9.71
C ASN A 96 -3.89 5.79 10.40
N PHE A 97 -2.72 6.30 10.07
CA PHE A 97 -2.19 7.53 10.66
C PHE A 97 -3.03 8.77 10.32
N VAL A 98 -3.51 8.90 9.07
CA VAL A 98 -4.38 10.00 8.63
C VAL A 98 -5.74 9.99 9.35
N LYS A 99 -6.25 8.83 9.79
CA LYS A 99 -7.47 8.77 10.60
C LYS A 99 -7.31 9.45 11.96
N ASP A 100 -6.12 9.38 12.54
CA ASP A 100 -5.84 9.87 13.89
C ASP A 100 -5.34 11.33 13.88
N HIS A 101 -4.70 11.77 12.79
CA HIS A 101 -3.95 13.02 12.74
C HIS A 101 -4.25 13.97 11.57
N ASP A 102 -5.24 13.68 10.69
CA ASP A 102 -5.60 14.43 9.47
C ASP A 102 -4.43 14.68 8.48
N LYS A 103 -3.21 14.32 8.82
CA LYS A 103 -1.96 14.45 8.05
C LYS A 103 -1.08 13.21 8.30
N PRO A 104 -0.13 12.83 7.40
CA PRO A 104 0.39 13.53 6.22
C PRO A 104 -0.50 13.41 4.98
N GLU A 105 -0.37 14.38 4.05
CA GLU A 105 -0.99 14.32 2.74
C GLU A 105 -0.07 13.59 1.75
N VAL A 106 -0.63 12.68 0.95
CA VAL A 106 0.11 11.98 -0.10
C VAL A 106 0.04 12.80 -1.37
N LYS A 107 1.19 13.23 -1.91
CA LYS A 107 1.30 14.02 -3.15
C LYS A 107 1.26 13.15 -4.39
N ALA A 108 2.06 12.12 -4.41
CA ALA A 108 2.18 11.18 -5.52
C ALA A 108 2.63 9.81 -5.02
N ILE A 109 2.40 8.81 -5.84
CA ILE A 109 2.84 7.44 -5.63
C ILE A 109 3.58 7.00 -6.88
N LEU A 110 4.79 6.50 -6.71
CA LEU A 110 5.51 5.81 -7.77
C LEU A 110 5.32 4.31 -7.59
N PHE A 111 4.73 3.67 -8.58
CA PHE A 111 4.50 2.23 -8.59
C PHE A 111 4.84 1.68 -9.97
N ASP A 112 5.74 0.71 -10.03
CA ASP A 112 6.19 0.03 -11.26
C ASP A 112 6.65 0.99 -12.39
N GLY A 113 7.29 2.13 -11.98
CA GLY A 113 7.76 3.17 -12.89
C GLY A 113 6.71 4.19 -13.34
N GLU A 114 5.45 4.03 -12.94
CA GLU A 114 4.37 4.98 -13.22
C GLU A 114 4.09 5.88 -12.01
N VAL A 115 3.88 7.17 -12.29
CA VAL A 115 3.52 8.16 -11.26
C VAL A 115 2.00 8.27 -11.22
N LEU A 116 1.43 7.94 -10.06
CA LEU A 116 0.00 8.01 -9.77
C LEU A 116 -0.31 9.18 -8.86
N GLU A 117 -1.53 9.70 -8.94
CA GLU A 117 -1.99 10.77 -8.06
C GLU A 117 -2.05 10.33 -6.59
N GLY A 118 -1.76 11.26 -5.68
CA GLY A 118 -1.79 11.01 -4.24
C GLY A 118 -3.13 10.46 -3.74
N ASN A 119 -4.27 10.86 -4.34
CA ASN A 119 -5.60 10.38 -3.93
C ASN A 119 -5.79 8.86 -4.06
N GLU A 120 -5.00 8.22 -4.91
CA GLU A 120 -5.10 6.78 -5.13
C GLU A 120 -4.55 5.93 -3.97
N TYR A 121 -3.80 6.53 -3.01
CA TYR A 121 -3.31 5.80 -1.84
C TYR A 121 -4.41 5.04 -1.09
N LYS A 122 -5.65 5.57 -1.11
CA LYS A 122 -6.81 4.94 -0.48
C LYS A 122 -7.17 3.61 -1.13
N LYS A 123 -7.01 3.50 -2.45
CA LYS A 123 -7.23 2.26 -3.20
C LYS A 123 -6.15 1.24 -2.80
N PHE A 124 -4.87 1.64 -2.82
CA PHE A 124 -3.76 0.78 -2.40
C PHE A 124 -3.89 0.32 -0.94
N ALA A 125 -4.31 1.20 -0.04
CA ALA A 125 -4.53 0.86 1.36
C ALA A 125 -5.72 -0.10 1.60
N SER A 126 -6.61 -0.26 0.64
CA SER A 126 -7.72 -1.23 0.69
C SER A 126 -7.36 -2.60 0.10
N LEU A 127 -6.24 -2.69 -0.61
CA LEU A 127 -5.79 -3.95 -1.19
C LEU A 127 -5.26 -4.89 -0.10
N PRO A 128 -5.58 -6.19 -0.20
CA PRO A 128 -4.98 -7.23 0.64
C PRO A 128 -3.47 -7.36 0.39
N SER A 129 -2.77 -8.04 1.29
CA SER A 129 -1.35 -8.38 1.08
C SER A 129 -1.17 -9.30 -0.13
N LYS A 130 0.07 -9.41 -0.62
CA LYS A 130 0.40 -10.30 -1.73
C LYS A 130 -0.03 -11.74 -1.46
N ASP A 131 0.21 -12.23 -0.25
CA ASP A 131 -0.15 -13.60 0.15
C ASP A 131 -1.65 -13.80 0.22
N GLU A 132 -2.39 -12.80 0.70
CA GLU A 132 -3.87 -12.83 0.69
C GLU A 132 -4.44 -12.79 -0.74
N LEU A 133 -3.82 -12.03 -1.66
CA LEU A 133 -4.21 -12.00 -3.07
C LEU A 133 -3.96 -13.35 -3.74
N LEU A 134 -2.80 -13.97 -3.49
CA LEU A 134 -2.49 -15.31 -3.98
C LEU A 134 -3.46 -16.34 -3.41
N THR A 135 -3.78 -16.26 -2.13
CA THR A 135 -4.77 -17.14 -1.49
C THR A 135 -6.16 -16.98 -2.14
N LYS A 136 -6.61 -15.74 -2.34
CA LYS A 136 -7.88 -15.47 -3.05
C LYS A 136 -7.87 -16.01 -4.48
N PHE A 137 -6.76 -15.86 -5.18
CA PHE A 137 -6.61 -16.38 -6.54
C PHE A 137 -6.76 -17.92 -6.57
N VAL A 138 -6.08 -18.63 -5.67
CA VAL A 138 -6.20 -20.09 -5.55
C VAL A 138 -7.64 -20.52 -5.21
N ILE A 139 -8.29 -19.80 -4.28
CA ILE A 139 -9.70 -20.05 -3.92
C ILE A 139 -10.61 -19.83 -5.14
N MET A 140 -10.37 -18.78 -5.92
CA MET A 140 -11.15 -18.50 -7.13
C MET A 140 -10.99 -19.62 -8.20
N LEU A 141 -9.79 -20.14 -8.36
CA LEU A 141 -9.54 -21.28 -9.29
C LEU A 141 -10.26 -22.55 -8.85
N ASN A 142 -10.36 -22.82 -7.55
CA ASN A 142 -11.07 -23.96 -6.99
C ASN A 142 -12.60 -23.75 -6.87
N SER A 143 -13.07 -22.51 -6.99
CA SER A 143 -14.48 -22.16 -6.81
C SER A 143 -15.44 -22.91 -7.75
N PRO A 144 -15.17 -23.08 -9.05
CA PRO A 144 -16.07 -23.83 -9.95
C PRO A 144 -16.28 -25.27 -9.49
N MET A 145 -15.21 -25.96 -9.09
CA MET A 145 -15.26 -27.34 -8.60
C MET A 145 -16.06 -27.42 -7.30
N THR A 146 -15.79 -26.53 -6.37
CA THR A 146 -16.51 -26.47 -5.09
C THR A 146 -17.98 -26.15 -5.28
N LYS A 147 -18.32 -25.24 -6.20
CA LYS A 147 -19.71 -24.91 -6.52
C LYS A 147 -20.44 -26.11 -7.13
N LEU A 148 -19.80 -26.83 -8.05
CA LEU A 148 -20.38 -28.04 -8.68
C LEU A 148 -20.71 -29.09 -7.60
N VAL A 149 -19.76 -29.41 -6.73
CA VAL A 149 -19.97 -30.37 -5.66
C VAL A 149 -21.08 -29.95 -4.70
N ARG A 150 -21.12 -28.67 -4.33
CA ARG A 150 -22.21 -28.14 -3.49
C ARG A 150 -23.56 -28.22 -4.15
N THR A 151 -23.67 -27.88 -5.43
CA THR A 151 -24.93 -27.98 -6.19
C THR A 151 -25.44 -29.40 -6.29
N LEU A 152 -24.54 -30.37 -6.42
CA LEU A 152 -24.92 -31.79 -6.46
C LEU A 152 -25.37 -32.31 -5.08
N ASN A 153 -24.78 -31.80 -4.00
CA ASN A 153 -25.12 -32.18 -2.62
C ASN A 153 -26.30 -31.39 -2.02
N SER A 154 -26.63 -30.21 -2.59
CA SER A 154 -27.68 -29.32 -2.07
C SER A 154 -29.03 -30.00 -1.90
N PRO A 155 -29.56 -30.73 -2.88
CA PRO A 155 -30.90 -31.35 -2.77
C PRO A 155 -31.04 -32.29 -1.57
N MET A 156 -29.99 -33.04 -1.25
CA MET A 156 -29.98 -33.94 -0.07
C MET A 156 -29.96 -33.15 1.24
N GLY A 157 -29.17 -32.05 1.31
CA GLY A 157 -29.11 -31.16 2.47
C GLY A 157 -30.44 -30.45 2.70
N ASP A 158 -31.04 -29.92 1.65
CA ASP A 158 -32.30 -29.19 1.72
C ASP A 158 -33.45 -30.13 2.16
N PHE A 159 -33.48 -31.36 1.70
CA PHE A 159 -34.45 -32.36 2.13
C PHE A 159 -34.31 -32.68 3.64
N VAL A 160 -33.09 -32.86 4.13
CA VAL A 160 -32.82 -33.09 5.56
C VAL A 160 -33.22 -31.90 6.40
N ASN A 161 -32.96 -30.67 5.94
CA ASN A 161 -33.33 -29.45 6.62
C ASN A 161 -34.84 -29.28 6.75
N VAL A 162 -35.58 -29.57 5.69
CA VAL A 162 -37.08 -29.59 5.69
C VAL A 162 -37.62 -30.61 6.70
N LEU A 163 -37.08 -31.82 6.74
CA LEU A 163 -37.48 -32.85 7.68
C LEU A 163 -37.19 -32.41 9.16
N ASN A 164 -36.03 -31.79 9.38
CA ASN A 164 -35.70 -31.26 10.72
C ASN A 164 -36.63 -30.12 11.14
N SER A 165 -36.98 -29.21 10.22
CA SER A 165 -37.94 -28.12 10.50
C SER A 165 -39.33 -28.69 10.86
N LEU A 166 -39.82 -29.66 10.10
CA LEU A 166 -41.10 -30.34 10.39
C LEU A 166 -41.07 -31.10 11.72
N LYS A 167 -39.95 -31.71 12.08
CA LYS A 167 -39.79 -32.36 13.38
C LYS A 167 -39.88 -31.34 14.52
N ASN A 168 -39.26 -30.20 14.38
CA ASN A 168 -39.26 -29.14 15.41
C ASN A 168 -40.67 -28.54 15.59
N GLU A 169 -41.41 -28.30 14.50
CA GLU A 169 -42.81 -27.82 14.57
C GLU A 169 -43.78 -28.84 15.21
N LYS A 170 -43.49 -30.15 15.08
CA LYS A 170 -44.31 -31.17 15.73
C LYS A 170 -43.95 -31.46 17.17
N SER A 171 -42.84 -30.92 17.66
CA SER A 171 -42.36 -31.12 19.03
C SER A 171 -42.66 -29.90 19.94
N GLU A 172 -43.26 -28.85 19.38
CA GLU A 172 -44.01 -27.80 20.08
C GLU A 172 -45.52 -28.11 20.07
#